data_f3fa24820cd2ad31b45f31b6285a90d3
#
_entry.id   f3fa24820cd2ad31b45f31b6285a90d3
#
_cell.length_a   1.000
_cell.length_b   1.000
_cell.length_c   1.000
_cell.angle_alpha   90.00
_cell.angle_beta   90.00
_cell.angle_gamma   90.00
#
_symmetry.space_group_name_H-M   'P 1'
#
loop_
_entity.id
_entity.type
_entity.pdbx_description
1 polymer ?
#
loop_
_entity_poly.entity_id
_entity_poly.type
_entity_poly.pdbx_seq_one_letter_code
_entity_poly.pdbx_strand_id
1 'polypeptide(L)'
;MDVGHRVCKDGCEILNKMNNPIIFVRIAKKEDAIYAAEIVQETLDSAIIRGSGISKRTPASIIEKMENGKAVVAVTGDGEWVGFSYFEAWEDGNFISNSGLIVKPKFRSSGVAKCIKNRIFNLSRRYFPHAKIFSITSGAAIMKMNSQLGFEPVTFDQITKDESFWTGCASCTNFDILERKKRCNCLCTAMLFNPEHIEQIISRANLPEQINTL
;
A
#
# COMPACT_ATOMS: atom_id res chain seq x y z
N MET A 1 22.55 -1.56 11.56
CA MET A 1 23.26 -2.09 10.38
C MET A 1 22.52 -1.59 9.16
N ASP A 2 23.17 -0.78 8.37
CA ASP A 2 22.55 -0.08 7.25
C ASP A 2 22.45 -1.03 6.05
N VAL A 3 21.22 -1.32 5.63
CA VAL A 3 20.95 -2.12 4.44
C VAL A 3 21.09 -1.17 3.25
N GLY A 4 22.18 -1.31 2.51
CA GLY A 4 22.43 -0.46 1.33
C GLY A 4 21.32 -0.63 0.31
N HIS A 5 20.55 0.43 0.06
CA HIS A 5 19.55 0.49 -1.00
C HIS A 5 20.18 1.20 -2.20
N ARG A 6 20.27 0.52 -3.35
CA ARG A 6 20.50 1.18 -4.64
C ARG A 6 19.14 1.49 -5.27
N VAL A 7 18.89 2.76 -5.51
CA VAL A 7 17.72 3.21 -6.28
C VAL A 7 18.16 3.41 -7.71
N CYS A 8 17.81 2.51 -8.60
CA CYS A 8 17.89 2.72 -10.04
C CYS A 8 16.64 3.47 -10.52
N LYS A 9 16.76 4.26 -11.63
CA LYS A 9 15.66 5.07 -12.20
C LYS A 9 14.35 4.29 -12.44
N ASP A 10 14.42 2.96 -12.61
CA ASP A 10 13.30 2.10 -12.97
C ASP A 10 12.97 0.99 -11.94
N GLY A 11 13.65 0.91 -10.80
CA GLY A 11 13.40 -0.12 -9.80
C GLY A 11 14.20 0.08 -8.52
N CYS A 12 13.76 -0.53 -7.42
CA CYS A 12 14.52 -0.65 -6.18
C CYS A 12 15.14 -2.05 -6.15
N GLU A 13 16.47 -2.13 -6.11
CA GLU A 13 17.21 -3.36 -5.87
C GLU A 13 17.56 -3.45 -4.39
N ILE A 14 17.26 -4.58 -3.76
CA ILE A 14 17.69 -4.85 -2.39
C ILE A 14 18.87 -5.79 -2.47
N LEU A 15 20.07 -5.24 -2.20
CA LEU A 15 21.30 -6.02 -2.04
C LEU A 15 21.41 -6.43 -0.58
N ASN A 16 21.33 -7.71 -0.29
CA ASN A 16 21.55 -8.19 1.06
C ASN A 16 22.96 -8.79 1.21
N LYS A 17 23.60 -8.51 2.34
CA LYS A 17 25.03 -8.69 2.59
C LYS A 17 25.50 -10.14 2.81
N MET A 18 24.70 -11.19 2.61
CA MET A 18 25.14 -12.61 2.64
C MET A 18 24.16 -13.50 1.90
N ASN A 19 24.56 -14.11 0.80
CA ASN A 19 23.89 -15.22 0.07
C ASN A 19 22.36 -15.13 -0.17
N ASN A 20 21.74 -13.97 -0.07
CA ASN A 20 20.33 -13.79 -0.39
C ASN A 20 20.16 -13.35 -1.85
N PRO A 21 19.14 -13.85 -2.53
CA PRO A 21 18.89 -13.50 -3.92
C PRO A 21 18.66 -11.99 -4.09
N ILE A 22 19.11 -11.45 -5.22
CA ILE A 22 18.76 -10.09 -5.64
C ILE A 22 17.26 -10.04 -5.86
N ILE A 23 16.59 -9.04 -5.27
CA ILE A 23 15.13 -8.85 -5.38
C ILE A 23 14.86 -7.58 -6.18
N PHE A 24 14.09 -7.71 -7.25
CA PHE A 24 13.63 -6.62 -8.10
C PHE A 24 12.21 -6.21 -7.72
N VAL A 25 12.03 -4.94 -7.36
CA VAL A 25 10.71 -4.36 -7.07
C VAL A 25 10.33 -3.44 -8.23
N ARG A 26 9.31 -3.82 -9.00
CA ARG A 26 8.92 -3.15 -10.24
C ARG A 26 7.40 -3.10 -10.41
N ILE A 27 6.93 -2.30 -11.37
CA ILE A 27 5.53 -2.36 -11.81
C ILE A 27 5.28 -3.76 -12.37
N ALA A 28 4.15 -4.36 -12.01
CA ALA A 28 3.74 -5.66 -12.50
C ALA A 28 3.42 -5.59 -14.00
N LYS A 29 3.66 -6.69 -14.71
CA LYS A 29 3.39 -6.89 -16.12
C LYS A 29 2.38 -8.03 -16.29
N LYS A 30 1.86 -8.20 -17.49
CA LYS A 30 0.93 -9.29 -17.83
C LYS A 30 1.52 -10.69 -17.54
N GLU A 31 2.81 -10.87 -17.77
CA GLU A 31 3.53 -12.12 -17.53
C GLU A 31 3.54 -12.53 -16.04
N ASP A 32 3.39 -11.55 -15.13
CA ASP A 32 3.33 -11.80 -13.68
C ASP A 32 2.01 -12.43 -13.23
N ALA A 33 1.03 -12.57 -14.12
CA ALA A 33 -0.25 -13.25 -13.86
C ALA A 33 -0.06 -14.67 -13.30
N ILE A 34 1.06 -15.33 -13.60
CA ILE A 34 1.43 -16.65 -13.06
C ILE A 34 1.48 -16.67 -11.54
N TYR A 35 1.74 -15.54 -10.88
CA TYR A 35 1.82 -15.42 -9.42
C TYR A 35 0.47 -15.14 -8.74
N ALA A 36 -0.59 -14.86 -9.51
CA ALA A 36 -1.85 -14.36 -8.95
C ALA A 36 -2.49 -15.33 -7.95
N ALA A 37 -2.48 -16.62 -8.22
CA ALA A 37 -3.01 -17.65 -7.32
C ALA A 37 -2.20 -17.72 -6.01
N GLU A 38 -0.87 -17.68 -6.10
CA GLU A 38 0.02 -17.70 -4.93
C GLU A 38 -0.15 -16.43 -4.07
N ILE A 39 -0.30 -15.25 -4.70
CA ILE A 39 -0.57 -13.98 -4.02
C ILE A 39 -1.87 -14.04 -3.21
N VAL A 40 -2.93 -14.57 -3.80
CA VAL A 40 -4.23 -14.71 -3.13
C VAL A 40 -4.12 -15.66 -1.95
N GLN A 41 -3.50 -16.84 -2.15
CA GLN A 41 -3.35 -17.84 -1.10
C GLN A 41 -2.50 -17.31 0.07
N GLU A 42 -1.31 -16.74 -0.19
CA GLU A 42 -0.46 -16.18 0.86
C GLU A 42 -1.15 -15.04 1.62
N THR A 43 -1.95 -14.23 0.91
CA THR A 43 -2.71 -13.14 1.53
C THR A 43 -3.71 -13.70 2.55
N LEU A 44 -4.42 -14.78 2.20
CA LEU A 44 -5.38 -15.45 3.07
C LEU A 44 -4.69 -16.12 4.26
N ASP A 45 -3.66 -16.92 4.01
CA ASP A 45 -2.91 -17.66 5.03
C ASP A 45 -2.28 -16.70 6.05
N SER A 46 -1.68 -15.63 5.57
CA SER A 46 -1.13 -14.58 6.41
C SER A 46 -2.18 -13.85 7.25
N ALA A 47 -3.40 -13.68 6.76
CA ALA A 47 -4.48 -13.09 7.52
C ALA A 47 -4.96 -14.03 8.63
N ILE A 48 -5.13 -15.32 8.32
CA ILE A 48 -5.51 -16.37 9.29
C ILE A 48 -4.47 -16.45 10.42
N ILE A 49 -3.19 -16.55 10.09
CA ILE A 49 -2.09 -16.66 11.09
C ILE A 49 -2.07 -15.45 12.03
N ARG A 50 -2.39 -14.26 11.52
CA ARG A 50 -2.40 -13.03 12.33
C ARG A 50 -3.73 -12.77 13.05
N GLY A 51 -4.75 -13.59 12.81
CA GLY A 51 -6.10 -13.30 13.30
C GLY A 51 -6.68 -11.97 12.78
N SER A 52 -6.23 -11.53 11.61
CA SER A 52 -6.65 -10.24 11.03
C SER A 52 -7.74 -10.43 10.00
N GLY A 53 -8.71 -9.48 9.97
CA GLY A 53 -9.68 -9.44 8.89
C GLY A 53 -9.04 -9.01 7.58
N ILE A 54 -9.50 -9.60 6.48
CA ILE A 54 -9.12 -9.22 5.12
C ILE A 54 -10.26 -9.47 4.15
N SER A 55 -10.45 -8.57 3.20
CA SER A 55 -11.38 -8.78 2.09
C SER A 55 -10.86 -9.89 1.16
N LYS A 56 -11.74 -10.78 0.75
CA LYS A 56 -11.40 -11.84 -0.20
C LYS A 56 -11.03 -11.25 -1.56
N ARG A 57 -10.03 -11.85 -2.18
CA ARG A 57 -9.58 -11.54 -3.53
C ARG A 57 -9.61 -12.79 -4.38
N THR A 58 -9.73 -12.62 -5.69
CA THR A 58 -9.64 -13.71 -6.65
C THR A 58 -8.38 -13.55 -7.50
N PRO A 59 -7.81 -14.65 -8.05
CA PRO A 59 -6.70 -14.53 -9.00
C PRO A 59 -7.03 -13.59 -10.17
N ALA A 60 -8.25 -13.65 -10.70
CA ALA A 60 -8.70 -12.77 -11.78
C ALA A 60 -8.63 -11.28 -11.40
N SER A 61 -9.04 -10.91 -10.17
CA SER A 61 -8.95 -9.53 -9.71
C SER A 61 -7.50 -9.05 -9.56
N ILE A 62 -6.57 -9.92 -9.19
CA ILE A 62 -5.15 -9.60 -9.09
C ILE A 62 -4.53 -9.44 -10.49
N ILE A 63 -4.87 -10.32 -11.44
CA ILE A 63 -4.43 -10.26 -12.84
C ILE A 63 -4.86 -8.93 -13.46
N GLU A 64 -6.12 -8.55 -13.28
CA GLU A 64 -6.65 -7.27 -13.77
C GLU A 64 -5.80 -6.06 -13.30
N LYS A 65 -5.39 -6.03 -12.01
CA LYS A 65 -4.54 -4.95 -11.49
C LYS A 65 -3.14 -4.95 -12.13
N MET A 66 -2.58 -6.13 -12.42
CA MET A 66 -1.30 -6.26 -13.11
C MET A 66 -1.38 -5.76 -14.55
N GLU A 67 -2.38 -6.21 -15.30
CA GLU A 67 -2.58 -5.86 -16.72
C GLU A 67 -2.84 -4.36 -16.92
N ASN A 68 -3.54 -3.73 -15.97
CA ASN A 68 -3.84 -2.30 -15.98
C ASN A 68 -2.70 -1.42 -15.43
N GLY A 69 -1.52 -1.98 -15.10
CA GLY A 69 -0.39 -1.24 -14.56
C GLY A 69 -0.63 -0.64 -13.15
N LYS A 70 -1.64 -1.15 -12.43
CA LYS A 70 -2.03 -0.68 -11.09
C LYS A 70 -1.35 -1.44 -9.97
N ALA A 71 -0.41 -2.33 -10.26
CA ALA A 71 0.22 -3.21 -9.30
C ALA A 71 1.74 -3.12 -9.33
N VAL A 72 2.34 -3.44 -8.19
CA VAL A 72 3.79 -3.60 -7.98
C VAL A 72 4.06 -5.02 -7.53
N VAL A 73 5.06 -5.64 -8.13
CA VAL A 73 5.52 -6.98 -7.80
C VAL A 73 6.99 -6.93 -7.39
N ALA A 74 7.35 -7.78 -6.43
CA ALA A 74 8.73 -8.09 -6.09
C ALA A 74 9.02 -9.53 -6.49
N VAL A 75 10.13 -9.75 -7.19
CA VAL A 75 10.59 -11.06 -7.67
C VAL A 75 12.08 -11.21 -7.46
N THR A 76 12.56 -12.42 -7.26
CA THR A 76 14.00 -12.72 -7.25
C THR A 76 14.56 -12.75 -8.68
N GLY A 77 15.89 -12.75 -8.80
CA GLY A 77 16.56 -12.82 -10.12
C GLY A 77 16.29 -14.13 -10.89
N ASP A 78 15.96 -15.21 -10.18
CA ASP A 78 15.58 -16.53 -10.73
C ASP A 78 14.06 -16.69 -10.91
N GLY A 79 13.28 -15.61 -10.69
CA GLY A 79 11.86 -15.58 -11.02
C GLY A 79 10.93 -16.05 -9.91
N GLU A 80 11.40 -16.19 -8.65
CA GLU A 80 10.49 -16.49 -7.54
C GLU A 80 9.72 -15.24 -7.13
N TRP A 81 8.40 -15.36 -6.92
CA TRP A 81 7.59 -14.30 -6.33
C TRP A 81 7.96 -14.05 -4.86
N VAL A 82 8.10 -12.79 -4.50
CA VAL A 82 8.52 -12.32 -3.17
C VAL A 82 7.44 -11.48 -2.49
N GLY A 83 6.75 -10.61 -3.23
CA GLY A 83 5.76 -9.75 -2.65
C GLY A 83 4.95 -8.95 -3.68
N PHE A 84 3.88 -8.31 -3.21
CA PHE A 84 2.90 -7.64 -4.07
C PHE A 84 2.21 -6.50 -3.35
N SER A 85 1.73 -5.52 -4.10
CA SER A 85 0.76 -4.50 -3.68
C SER A 85 0.11 -3.89 -4.91
N TYR A 86 -1.08 -3.29 -4.75
CA TYR A 86 -1.77 -2.60 -5.83
C TYR A 86 -2.46 -1.34 -5.32
N PHE A 87 -2.88 -0.48 -6.25
CA PHE A 87 -3.77 0.64 -5.96
C PHE A 87 -5.09 0.52 -6.74
N GLU A 88 -6.12 1.19 -6.20
CA GLU A 88 -7.42 1.33 -6.85
C GLU A 88 -7.90 2.76 -6.73
N ALA A 89 -8.57 3.26 -7.78
CA ALA A 89 -9.15 4.60 -7.82
C ALA A 89 -10.65 4.54 -7.49
N TRP A 90 -11.11 5.51 -6.73
CA TRP A 90 -12.48 5.67 -6.23
C TRP A 90 -12.94 7.11 -6.45
N GLU A 91 -14.26 7.34 -6.58
CA GLU A 91 -14.83 8.67 -6.74
C GLU A 91 -14.15 9.44 -7.89
N ASP A 92 -14.12 8.84 -9.09
CA ASP A 92 -13.51 9.42 -10.30
C ASP A 92 -12.03 9.83 -10.11
N GLY A 93 -11.31 9.11 -9.25
CA GLY A 93 -9.89 9.34 -9.00
C GLY A 93 -9.58 10.39 -7.92
N ASN A 94 -10.59 10.88 -7.19
CA ASN A 94 -10.37 11.75 -6.03
C ASN A 94 -9.73 11.03 -4.84
N PHE A 95 -10.00 9.72 -4.72
CA PHE A 95 -9.41 8.86 -3.71
C PHE A 95 -8.71 7.66 -4.35
N ILE A 96 -7.54 7.33 -3.80
CA ILE A 96 -6.76 6.15 -4.19
C ILE A 96 -6.53 5.28 -2.97
N SER A 97 -6.90 4.01 -3.02
CA SER A 97 -6.50 3.04 -2.00
C SER A 97 -5.18 2.37 -2.36
N ASN A 98 -4.21 2.33 -1.44
CA ASN A 98 -3.04 1.47 -1.52
C ASN A 98 -3.31 0.19 -0.72
N SER A 99 -3.46 -0.92 -1.41
CA SER A 99 -4.02 -2.17 -0.89
C SER A 99 -3.15 -3.39 -1.16
N GLY A 100 -3.43 -4.49 -0.45
CA GLY A 100 -2.88 -5.81 -0.74
C GLY A 100 -1.38 -5.95 -0.53
N LEU A 101 -0.75 -5.13 0.33
CA LEU A 101 0.66 -5.30 0.63
C LEU A 101 0.90 -6.64 1.34
N ILE A 102 1.58 -7.53 0.64
CA ILE A 102 1.94 -8.85 1.13
C ILE A 102 3.39 -9.17 0.75
N VAL A 103 4.11 -9.85 1.63
CA VAL A 103 5.46 -10.37 1.40
C VAL A 103 5.52 -11.80 1.91
N LYS A 104 6.03 -12.69 1.06
CA LYS A 104 6.21 -14.11 1.37
C LYS A 104 7.01 -14.28 2.66
N PRO A 105 6.63 -15.18 3.59
CA PRO A 105 7.21 -15.26 4.93
C PRO A 105 8.75 -15.29 4.98
N LYS A 106 9.38 -16.08 4.10
CA LYS A 106 10.85 -16.21 4.07
C LYS A 106 11.61 -14.93 3.67
N PHE A 107 10.92 -13.97 3.07
CA PHE A 107 11.51 -12.68 2.66
C PHE A 107 11.09 -11.50 3.55
N ARG A 108 10.36 -11.76 4.64
CA ARG A 108 10.02 -10.71 5.60
C ARG A 108 11.26 -10.21 6.34
N SER A 109 11.17 -9.02 6.92
CA SER A 109 12.28 -8.35 7.63
C SER A 109 13.50 -7.99 6.77
N SER A 110 13.44 -8.18 5.45
CA SER A 110 14.51 -7.83 4.50
C SER A 110 14.39 -6.40 3.90
N GLY A 111 13.35 -5.63 4.29
CA GLY A 111 13.08 -4.30 3.72
C GLY A 111 12.21 -4.30 2.47
N VAL A 112 11.89 -5.45 1.87
CA VAL A 112 11.08 -5.58 0.66
C VAL A 112 9.71 -4.91 0.79
N ALA A 113 9.02 -5.09 1.94
CA ALA A 113 7.72 -4.45 2.17
C ALA A 113 7.79 -2.92 2.04
N LYS A 114 8.86 -2.30 2.56
CA LYS A 114 9.09 -0.86 2.45
C LYS A 114 9.33 -0.42 1.00
N CYS A 115 10.11 -1.19 0.23
CA CYS A 115 10.34 -0.89 -1.19
C CYS A 115 9.04 -1.01 -2.00
N ILE A 116 8.25 -2.06 -1.81
CA ILE A 116 6.95 -2.22 -2.46
C ILE A 116 6.02 -1.06 -2.08
N LYS A 117 5.95 -0.71 -0.77
CA LYS A 117 5.09 0.37 -0.28
C LYS A 117 5.46 1.72 -0.88
N ASN A 118 6.74 2.05 -0.92
CA ASN A 118 7.23 3.27 -1.55
C ASN A 118 6.91 3.29 -3.05
N ARG A 119 7.12 2.16 -3.74
CA ARG A 119 6.88 2.07 -5.18
C ARG A 119 5.41 2.24 -5.53
N ILE A 120 4.50 1.58 -4.79
CA ILE A 120 3.05 1.71 -5.05
C ILE A 120 2.54 3.11 -4.71
N PHE A 121 3.03 3.73 -3.63
CA PHE A 121 2.71 5.10 -3.28
C PHE A 121 3.14 6.07 -4.38
N ASN A 122 4.39 5.99 -4.85
CA ASN A 122 4.90 6.84 -5.92
C ASN A 122 4.14 6.61 -7.23
N LEU A 123 3.77 5.37 -7.52
CA LEU A 123 2.95 5.03 -8.69
C LEU A 123 1.57 5.71 -8.59
N SER A 124 0.90 5.62 -7.44
CA SER A 124 -0.38 6.28 -7.17
C SER A 124 -0.26 7.81 -7.36
N ARG A 125 0.79 8.43 -6.80
CA ARG A 125 1.04 9.88 -6.94
C ARG A 125 1.31 10.29 -8.39
N ARG A 126 1.96 9.44 -9.17
CA ARG A 126 2.25 9.72 -10.59
C ARG A 126 0.99 9.70 -11.45
N TYR A 127 0.08 8.74 -11.21
CA TYR A 127 -1.17 8.64 -11.97
C TYR A 127 -2.21 9.66 -11.51
N PHE A 128 -2.24 9.96 -10.20
CA PHE A 128 -3.24 10.80 -9.55
C PHE A 128 -2.56 11.81 -8.61
N PRO A 129 -1.92 12.85 -9.16
CA PRO A 129 -1.09 13.78 -8.37
C PRO A 129 -1.87 14.57 -7.31
N HIS A 130 -3.18 14.80 -7.53
CA HIS A 130 -4.03 15.58 -6.64
C HIS A 130 -4.93 14.70 -5.74
N ALA A 131 -4.97 13.39 -5.98
CA ALA A 131 -5.82 12.49 -5.21
C ALA A 131 -5.34 12.33 -3.76
N LYS A 132 -6.31 12.18 -2.86
CA LYS A 132 -6.07 11.68 -1.51
C LYS A 132 -5.77 10.19 -1.58
N ILE A 133 -4.68 9.74 -0.93
CA ILE A 133 -4.31 8.32 -0.93
C ILE A 133 -4.58 7.75 0.45
N PHE A 134 -5.32 6.65 0.54
CA PHE A 134 -5.62 6.01 1.81
C PHE A 134 -5.20 4.54 1.87
N SER A 135 -5.08 4.04 3.08
CA SER A 135 -4.79 2.64 3.37
C SER A 135 -5.50 2.25 4.66
N ILE A 136 -6.17 1.09 4.67
CA ILE A 136 -6.80 0.55 5.87
C ILE A 136 -5.97 -0.65 6.34
N THR A 137 -5.55 -0.64 7.59
CA THR A 137 -4.68 -1.71 8.13
C THR A 137 -4.88 -1.93 9.63
N SER A 138 -4.70 -3.17 10.08
CA SER A 138 -4.57 -3.53 11.50
C SER A 138 -3.11 -3.73 11.92
N GLY A 139 -2.16 -3.64 10.98
CA GLY A 139 -0.75 -3.95 11.22
C GLY A 139 0.09 -2.74 11.63
N ALA A 140 0.64 -2.71 12.85
CA ALA A 140 1.49 -1.62 13.34
C ALA A 140 2.69 -1.32 12.42
N ALA A 141 3.30 -2.36 11.82
CA ALA A 141 4.39 -2.19 10.87
C ALA A 141 3.97 -1.42 9.61
N ILE A 142 2.74 -1.68 9.12
CA ILE A 142 2.18 -0.97 7.96
C ILE A 142 1.85 0.47 8.34
N MET A 143 1.26 0.71 9.54
CA MET A 143 1.01 2.06 10.04
C MET A 143 2.30 2.87 10.08
N LYS A 144 3.38 2.31 10.63
CA LYS A 144 4.70 2.97 10.66
C LYS A 144 5.22 3.33 9.28
N MET A 145 5.10 2.42 8.29
CA MET A 145 5.51 2.70 6.91
C MET A 145 4.63 3.78 6.27
N ASN A 146 3.32 3.78 6.54
CA ASN A 146 2.40 4.81 6.08
C ASN A 146 2.78 6.17 6.65
N SER A 147 3.02 6.28 7.98
CA SER A 147 3.42 7.55 8.61
C SER A 147 4.73 8.09 8.04
N GLN A 148 5.69 7.22 7.68
CA GLN A 148 6.93 7.65 7.01
C GLN A 148 6.71 8.22 5.60
N LEU A 149 5.56 7.93 4.97
CA LEU A 149 5.13 8.48 3.68
C LEU A 149 4.20 9.70 3.81
N GLY A 150 3.96 10.17 5.05
CA GLY A 150 3.09 11.32 5.30
C GLY A 150 1.60 10.97 5.43
N PHE A 151 1.25 9.69 5.62
CA PHE A 151 -0.11 9.33 5.97
C PHE A 151 -0.35 9.59 7.46
N GLU A 152 -1.52 10.10 7.77
CA GLU A 152 -2.01 10.32 9.14
C GLU A 152 -3.19 9.39 9.44
N PRO A 153 -3.35 8.92 10.69
CA PRO A 153 -4.56 8.22 11.11
C PRO A 153 -5.77 9.14 10.98
N VAL A 154 -6.85 8.61 10.40
CA VAL A 154 -8.10 9.36 10.20
C VAL A 154 -9.30 8.48 10.55
N THR A 155 -10.46 9.11 10.73
CA THR A 155 -11.74 8.41 10.82
C THR A 155 -12.21 7.94 9.45
N PHE A 156 -13.08 6.93 9.41
CA PHE A 156 -13.51 6.31 8.15
C PHE A 156 -14.35 7.24 7.26
N ASP A 157 -14.96 8.27 7.83
CA ASP A 157 -15.70 9.29 7.09
C ASP A 157 -14.81 10.24 6.29
N GLN A 158 -13.50 10.24 6.55
CA GLN A 158 -12.50 11.05 5.82
C GLN A 158 -11.89 10.32 4.61
N ILE A 159 -12.17 9.03 4.43
CA ILE A 159 -11.80 8.28 3.24
C ILE A 159 -12.98 8.19 2.28
N THR A 160 -12.83 7.43 1.20
CA THR A 160 -13.86 7.32 0.15
C THR A 160 -15.23 6.91 0.69
N LYS A 161 -16.28 7.48 0.11
CA LYS A 161 -17.69 7.12 0.33
C LYS A 161 -18.23 6.18 -0.76
N ASP A 162 -17.42 5.81 -1.73
CA ASP A 162 -17.78 4.93 -2.81
C ASP A 162 -18.27 3.57 -2.28
N GLU A 163 -19.52 3.22 -2.57
CA GLU A 163 -20.16 1.99 -2.11
C GLU A 163 -19.44 0.74 -2.61
N SER A 164 -18.81 0.79 -3.79
CA SER A 164 -18.06 -0.35 -4.33
C SER A 164 -16.82 -0.68 -3.50
N PHE A 165 -16.18 0.33 -2.90
CA PHE A 165 -15.10 0.12 -1.93
C PHE A 165 -15.63 -0.62 -0.68
N TRP A 166 -16.73 -0.15 -0.11
CA TRP A 166 -17.29 -0.71 1.13
C TRP A 166 -17.89 -2.11 0.93
N THR A 167 -18.41 -2.39 -0.26
CA THR A 167 -18.85 -3.74 -0.66
C THR A 167 -17.70 -4.74 -0.58
N GLY A 168 -16.48 -4.34 -0.88
CA GLY A 168 -15.29 -5.16 -0.68
C GLY A 168 -15.09 -5.65 0.76
N CYS A 169 -15.52 -4.86 1.76
CA CYS A 169 -15.44 -5.23 3.17
C CYS A 169 -16.44 -6.35 3.56
N ALA A 170 -17.51 -6.57 2.79
CA ALA A 170 -18.54 -7.57 3.11
C ALA A 170 -17.98 -9.01 3.21
N SER A 171 -16.85 -9.28 2.57
CA SER A 171 -16.18 -10.58 2.64
C SER A 171 -15.17 -10.71 3.79
N CYS A 172 -14.97 -9.65 4.56
CA CYS A 172 -14.05 -9.61 5.69
C CYS A 172 -14.66 -10.24 6.94
N THR A 173 -13.88 -10.98 7.72
CA THR A 173 -14.35 -11.60 8.99
C THR A 173 -14.78 -10.60 10.05
N ASN A 174 -14.39 -9.33 9.92
CA ASN A 174 -14.77 -8.25 10.85
C ASN A 174 -15.89 -7.35 10.29
N PHE A 175 -16.62 -7.82 9.29
CA PHE A 175 -17.66 -7.02 8.64
C PHE A 175 -18.82 -6.68 9.59
N ASP A 176 -19.18 -7.60 10.47
CA ASP A 176 -20.21 -7.39 11.49
C ASP A 176 -19.90 -6.19 12.41
N ILE A 177 -18.62 -5.97 12.73
CA ILE A 177 -18.16 -4.82 13.52
C ILE A 177 -18.36 -3.53 12.73
N LEU A 178 -17.98 -3.52 11.45
CA LEU A 178 -18.13 -2.37 10.56
C LEU A 178 -19.60 -1.98 10.41
N GLU A 179 -20.50 -2.97 10.22
CA GLU A 179 -21.94 -2.75 10.12
C GLU A 179 -22.54 -2.18 11.40
N ARG A 180 -22.28 -2.83 12.54
CA ARG A 180 -22.77 -2.36 13.87
C ARG A 180 -22.31 -0.95 14.19
N LYS A 181 -21.13 -0.56 13.71
CA LYS A 181 -20.55 0.79 13.88
C LYS A 181 -20.95 1.75 12.75
N LYS A 182 -21.92 1.38 11.90
CA LYS A 182 -22.40 2.22 10.79
C LYS A 182 -21.26 2.80 9.94
N ARG A 183 -20.24 1.98 9.68
CA ARG A 183 -19.00 2.34 8.95
C ARG A 183 -18.15 3.45 9.57
N CYS A 184 -18.37 3.79 10.85
CA CYS A 184 -17.53 4.79 11.52
C CYS A 184 -16.13 4.25 11.83
N ASN A 185 -15.99 2.96 12.16
CA ASN A 185 -14.72 2.27 12.36
C ASN A 185 -14.89 0.74 12.33
N CYS A 186 -13.77 0.01 12.30
CA CYS A 186 -13.68 -1.42 12.59
C CYS A 186 -12.40 -1.72 13.38
N LEU A 187 -11.88 -2.96 13.35
CA LEU A 187 -10.59 -3.30 13.96
C LEU A 187 -9.37 -2.80 13.17
N CYS A 188 -9.58 -2.16 12.03
CA CYS A 188 -8.54 -1.56 11.21
C CYS A 188 -8.48 -0.04 11.45
N THR A 189 -7.29 0.53 11.28
CA THR A 189 -7.07 1.98 11.24
C THR A 189 -7.04 2.45 9.80
N ALA A 190 -7.85 3.46 9.47
CA ALA A 190 -7.72 4.19 8.22
C ALA A 190 -6.57 5.18 8.35
N MET A 191 -5.74 5.29 7.32
CA MET A 191 -4.67 6.27 7.24
C MET A 191 -4.76 6.98 5.90
N LEU A 192 -4.64 8.30 5.91
CA LEU A 192 -4.83 9.17 4.75
C LEU A 192 -3.60 10.03 4.50
N PHE A 193 -3.13 10.05 3.27
CA PHE A 193 -2.22 11.04 2.72
C PHE A 193 -3.04 12.08 1.96
N ASN A 194 -2.98 13.34 2.39
CA ASN A 194 -3.61 14.46 1.69
C ASN A 194 -2.52 15.35 1.07
N PRO A 195 -2.41 15.43 -0.28
CA PRO A 195 -1.39 16.25 -0.93
C PRO A 195 -1.52 17.75 -0.58
N GLU A 196 -2.72 18.27 -0.37
CA GLU A 196 -2.95 19.68 -0.01
C GLU A 196 -2.31 20.06 1.33
N HIS A 197 -2.30 19.14 2.32
CA HIS A 197 -1.64 19.40 3.61
C HIS A 197 -0.13 19.56 3.44
N ILE A 198 0.49 18.77 2.56
CA ILE A 198 1.93 18.88 2.28
C ILE A 198 2.26 20.21 1.60
N GLU A 199 1.46 20.63 0.63
CA GLU A 199 1.62 21.92 -0.05
C GLU A 199 1.47 23.10 0.92
N GLN A 200 0.49 23.05 1.84
CA GLN A 200 0.31 24.05 2.89
C GLN A 200 1.49 24.11 3.86
N ILE A 201 2.05 22.95 4.26
CA ILE A 201 3.24 22.91 5.13
C ILE A 201 4.44 23.54 4.41
N ILE A 202 4.68 23.18 3.14
CA ILE A 202 5.78 23.72 2.34
C ILE A 202 5.60 25.24 2.15
N SER A 203 4.40 25.71 1.84
CA SER A 203 4.12 27.14 1.64
C SER A 203 4.36 27.95 2.93
N ARG A 204 3.94 27.41 4.09
CA ARG A 204 4.19 28.05 5.40
C ARG A 204 5.68 28.07 5.76
N ALA A 205 6.41 27.00 5.46
CA ALA A 205 7.85 26.93 5.71
C ALA A 205 8.68 27.88 4.82
N ASN A 206 8.16 28.25 3.65
CA ASN A 206 8.79 29.16 2.70
C ASN A 206 8.33 30.63 2.84
N LEU A 207 7.42 30.95 3.76
CA LEU A 207 7.09 32.34 4.10
C LEU A 207 8.25 32.94 4.87
N PRO A 208 8.80 34.11 4.45
CA PRO A 208 9.80 34.82 5.24
C PRO A 208 9.21 35.15 6.60
N GLU A 209 9.97 34.93 7.68
CA GLU A 209 9.62 35.42 9.01
C GLU A 209 9.33 36.91 8.89
N GLN A 210 8.07 37.29 9.01
CA GLN A 210 7.73 38.69 9.24
C GLN A 210 8.25 39.01 10.64
N ILE A 211 9.41 39.64 10.69
CA ILE A 211 10.00 40.21 11.89
C ILE A 211 8.93 41.13 12.48
N ASN A 212 8.28 40.70 13.56
CA ASN A 212 7.49 41.57 14.41
C ASN A 212 8.44 42.57 15.05
N THR A 213 8.68 43.69 14.41
CA THR A 213 9.15 44.92 15.04
C THR A 213 7.95 45.56 15.76
N LEU A 214 7.88 45.37 17.06
CA LEU A 214 7.23 46.27 17.99
C LEU A 214 8.28 46.97 18.81
#